data_8869303dd246e29430df72b35760edbd
#
_entry.id   8869303dd246e29430df72b35760edbd
#
_cell.length_a   1.000
_cell.length_b   1.000
_cell.length_c   1.000
_cell.angle_alpha   90.00
_cell.angle_beta   90.00
_cell.angle_gamma   90.00
#
_symmetry.space_group_name_H-M   'P 1'
#
loop_
_entity.id
_entity.type
_entity.pdbx_description
1 polymer ?
#
loop_
_entity_poly.entity_id
_entity_poly.type
_entity_poly.pdbx_seq_one_letter_code
_entity_poly.pdbx_strand_id
1 'polypeptide(L)'
;MIEKLKEFKEIIKGESKIEDIQRMFEEIAPVFLYGGYIKVRDDYKVYIRTVEFYFHSEKDNGVHDPIVYHRNGRDLEQVPYFPFMSIHAHNSGFDITFEKVEEYRASALIRSYEVITKDGSFLKWEKVGDKSMFVKHNKYEYNTQSTCLYALLNGFAFGNNNDISWVDEPRESKVVLGKPRKNVFHSESDWEYEPIMGKKCERNWSFSRDEHV
;
A
#
# COMPACT_ATOMS: atom_id res chain seq x y z
N MET A 1 -0.57 -13.29 3.96
CA MET A 1 -0.94 -12.16 3.05
C MET A 1 -1.18 -12.65 1.63
N ILE A 2 -0.26 -13.36 1.03
CA ILE A 2 -0.33 -13.80 -0.38
C ILE A 2 -1.64 -14.54 -0.71
N GLU A 3 -2.05 -15.49 0.13
CA GLU A 3 -3.28 -16.27 -0.12
C GLU A 3 -4.55 -15.40 -0.11
N LYS A 4 -4.63 -14.40 0.78
CA LYS A 4 -5.77 -13.47 0.78
C LYS A 4 -5.80 -12.57 -0.46
N LEU A 5 -4.67 -12.18 -1.00
CA LEU A 5 -4.61 -11.45 -2.27
C LEU A 5 -4.94 -12.32 -3.48
N LYS A 6 -4.61 -13.61 -3.45
CA LYS A 6 -5.07 -14.58 -4.47
C LYS A 6 -6.59 -14.73 -4.41
N GLU A 7 -7.15 -14.92 -3.21
CA GLU A 7 -8.59 -15.00 -2.99
C GLU A 7 -9.30 -13.73 -3.54
N PHE A 8 -8.76 -12.55 -3.29
CA PHE A 8 -9.26 -11.30 -3.88
C PHE A 8 -9.32 -11.40 -5.41
N LYS A 9 -8.24 -11.85 -6.06
CA LYS A 9 -8.19 -11.98 -7.53
C LYS A 9 -9.17 -13.03 -8.09
N GLU A 10 -9.52 -14.03 -7.32
CA GLU A 10 -10.50 -15.04 -7.72
C GLU A 10 -11.94 -14.51 -7.61
N ILE A 11 -12.25 -13.80 -6.53
CA ILE A 11 -13.60 -13.32 -6.21
C ILE A 11 -13.91 -12.04 -6.97
N ILE A 12 -13.01 -11.06 -6.94
CA ILE A 12 -13.25 -9.72 -7.52
C ILE A 12 -13.04 -9.75 -9.04
N LYS A 13 -13.96 -9.09 -9.72
CA LYS A 13 -13.98 -8.86 -11.17
C LYS A 13 -14.06 -7.36 -11.45
N GLY A 14 -13.83 -6.96 -12.71
CA GLY A 14 -13.96 -5.57 -13.11
C GLY A 14 -15.36 -5.00 -12.82
N GLU A 15 -16.41 -5.81 -12.92
CA GLU A 15 -17.80 -5.42 -12.69
C GLU A 15 -18.26 -5.59 -11.23
N SER A 16 -17.37 -5.93 -10.31
CA SER A 16 -17.69 -6.09 -8.89
C SER A 16 -18.22 -4.78 -8.29
N LYS A 17 -19.21 -4.89 -7.41
CA LYS A 17 -19.78 -3.74 -6.71
C LYS A 17 -18.80 -3.18 -5.67
N ILE A 18 -18.96 -1.91 -5.36
CA ILE A 18 -18.10 -1.23 -4.39
C ILE A 18 -18.17 -1.87 -3.00
N GLU A 19 -19.34 -2.40 -2.62
CA GLU A 19 -19.55 -3.06 -1.33
C GLU A 19 -18.75 -4.37 -1.25
N ASP A 20 -18.64 -5.12 -2.35
CA ASP A 20 -17.85 -6.34 -2.39
C ASP A 20 -16.34 -6.04 -2.31
N ILE A 21 -15.89 -5.00 -3.00
CA ILE A 21 -14.51 -4.53 -2.95
C ILE A 21 -14.17 -4.03 -1.54
N GLN A 22 -15.05 -3.22 -0.94
CA GLN A 22 -14.91 -2.73 0.43
C GLN A 22 -14.75 -3.88 1.43
N ARG A 23 -15.66 -4.87 1.38
CA ARG A 23 -15.62 -6.05 2.24
C ARG A 23 -14.29 -6.81 2.09
N MET A 24 -13.82 -7.03 0.85
CA MET A 24 -12.55 -7.70 0.62
C MET A 24 -11.37 -6.91 1.17
N PHE A 25 -11.38 -5.57 1.05
CA PHE A 25 -10.33 -4.75 1.65
C PHE A 25 -10.35 -4.80 3.19
N GLU A 26 -11.53 -4.86 3.81
CA GLU A 26 -11.68 -5.06 5.26
C GLU A 26 -11.15 -6.42 5.73
N GLU A 27 -11.28 -7.46 4.91
CA GLU A 27 -10.71 -8.79 5.19
C GLU A 27 -9.19 -8.85 4.98
N ILE A 28 -8.67 -8.11 4.01
CA ILE A 28 -7.23 -8.11 3.66
C ILE A 28 -6.42 -7.19 4.59
N ALA A 29 -6.99 -6.06 5.00
CA ALA A 29 -6.27 -5.07 5.80
C ALA A 29 -5.66 -5.63 7.09
N PRO A 30 -6.35 -6.44 7.91
CA PRO A 30 -5.76 -7.07 9.08
C PRO A 30 -4.53 -7.93 8.77
N VAL A 31 -4.52 -8.58 7.60
CA VAL A 31 -3.39 -9.42 7.19
C VAL A 31 -2.16 -8.59 6.85
N PHE A 32 -2.34 -7.41 6.23
CA PHE A 32 -1.24 -6.47 6.02
C PHE A 32 -0.71 -5.89 7.33
N LEU A 33 -1.60 -5.58 8.25
CA LEU A 33 -1.27 -4.87 9.48
C LEU A 33 -0.75 -5.79 10.59
N TYR A 34 -1.25 -7.03 10.67
CA TYR A 34 -0.98 -7.94 11.79
C TYR A 34 -0.49 -9.33 11.36
N GLY A 35 -0.56 -9.67 10.06
CA GLY A 35 -0.25 -11.02 9.58
C GLY A 35 1.25 -11.31 9.42
N GLY A 36 2.10 -10.30 9.42
CA GLY A 36 3.53 -10.51 9.24
C GLY A 36 4.31 -9.23 8.94
N TYR A 37 5.40 -9.36 8.19
CA TYR A 37 6.27 -8.26 7.84
C TYR A 37 6.90 -8.46 6.46
N ILE A 38 7.36 -7.38 5.87
CA ILE A 38 8.25 -7.41 4.71
C ILE A 38 9.68 -7.60 5.23
N LYS A 39 10.27 -8.72 4.90
CA LYS A 39 11.68 -8.99 5.15
C LYS A 39 12.50 -8.29 4.07
N VAL A 40 13.49 -7.52 4.49
CA VAL A 40 14.45 -6.88 3.59
C VAL A 40 15.83 -7.41 3.92
N ARG A 41 16.35 -8.30 3.08
CA ARG A 41 17.50 -9.15 3.36
C ARG A 41 17.32 -9.88 4.71
N ASP A 42 18.39 -10.17 5.39
CA ASP A 42 18.35 -10.65 6.78
C ASP A 42 18.53 -9.51 7.80
N ASP A 43 18.53 -8.27 7.32
CA ASP A 43 18.91 -7.10 8.13
C ASP A 43 17.71 -6.38 8.73
N TYR A 44 16.57 -6.35 8.00
CA TYR A 44 15.42 -5.53 8.41
C TYR A 44 14.10 -6.29 8.31
N LYS A 45 13.24 -6.04 9.31
CA LYS A 45 11.82 -6.37 9.31
C LYS A 45 11.02 -5.08 9.16
N VAL A 46 10.17 -4.99 8.14
CA VAL A 46 9.30 -3.83 7.91
C VAL A 46 7.86 -4.23 8.21
N TYR A 47 7.32 -3.73 9.31
CA TYR A 47 5.93 -3.97 9.73
C TYR A 47 5.04 -2.82 9.29
N ILE A 48 4.01 -3.12 8.53
CA ILE A 48 3.07 -2.14 8.03
C ILE A 48 2.17 -1.65 9.16
N ARG A 49 1.99 -0.32 9.28
CA ARG A 49 1.10 0.31 10.25
C ARG A 49 -0.13 0.94 9.63
N THR A 50 0.02 1.46 8.42
CA THR A 50 -1.08 2.02 7.63
C THR A 50 -0.93 1.58 6.20
N VAL A 51 -2.03 1.06 5.64
CA VAL A 51 -2.15 0.70 4.24
C VAL A 51 -3.36 1.42 3.63
N GLU A 52 -3.20 1.92 2.41
CA GLU A 52 -4.30 2.44 1.61
C GLU A 52 -4.50 1.57 0.39
N PHE A 53 -5.72 1.12 0.16
CA PHE A 53 -6.04 0.35 -1.03
C PHE A 53 -6.54 1.24 -2.15
N TYR A 54 -6.26 0.82 -3.37
CA TYR A 54 -6.69 1.44 -4.61
C TYR A 54 -7.26 0.37 -5.54
N PHE A 55 -8.34 0.70 -6.23
CA PHE A 55 -8.97 -0.21 -7.17
C PHE A 55 -9.60 0.59 -8.32
N HIS A 56 -9.23 0.27 -9.54
CA HIS A 56 -9.78 0.88 -10.75
C HIS A 56 -10.21 -0.22 -11.72
N SER A 57 -11.50 -0.31 -11.98
CA SER A 57 -12.04 -1.21 -13.00
C SER A 57 -11.63 -0.75 -14.40
N GLU A 58 -11.34 -1.72 -15.24
CA GLU A 58 -11.19 -1.50 -16.70
C GLU A 58 -12.50 -1.75 -17.47
N LYS A 59 -13.61 -1.99 -16.77
CA LYS A 59 -14.95 -2.15 -17.32
C LYS A 59 -15.77 -0.88 -17.09
N ASP A 60 -16.51 -0.44 -18.11
CA ASP A 60 -17.29 0.83 -18.09
C ASP A 60 -18.29 0.91 -16.93
N ASN A 61 -18.86 -0.21 -16.52
CA ASN A 61 -19.83 -0.32 -15.44
C ASN A 61 -19.21 -0.67 -14.07
N GLY A 62 -17.89 -0.66 -13.97
CA GLY A 62 -17.16 -1.01 -12.75
C GLY A 62 -16.90 0.18 -11.82
N VAL A 63 -16.17 -0.08 -10.75
CA VAL A 63 -15.74 0.93 -9.78
C VAL A 63 -14.47 1.61 -10.28
N HIS A 64 -14.54 2.90 -10.53
CA HIS A 64 -13.41 3.67 -11.03
C HIS A 64 -12.69 4.42 -9.92
N ASP A 65 -11.36 4.33 -9.94
CA ASP A 65 -10.44 5.05 -9.07
C ASP A 65 -9.24 5.51 -9.90
N PRO A 66 -9.39 6.62 -10.64
CA PRO A 66 -8.39 7.07 -11.61
C PRO A 66 -7.06 7.47 -10.96
N ILE A 67 -7.02 7.58 -9.64
CA ILE A 67 -5.80 7.88 -8.89
C ILE A 67 -4.95 6.64 -8.55
N VAL A 68 -5.37 5.43 -8.95
CA VAL A 68 -4.54 4.24 -8.79
C VAL A 68 -3.13 4.51 -9.33
N TYR A 69 -2.10 4.12 -8.57
CA TYR A 69 -0.69 4.49 -8.82
C TYR A 69 -0.40 6.00 -8.83
N HIS A 70 -1.27 6.82 -8.21
CA HIS A 70 -1.21 8.29 -8.24
C HIS A 70 -1.14 8.87 -9.67
N ARG A 71 -1.78 8.20 -10.61
CA ARG A 71 -1.95 8.66 -11.98
C ARG A 71 -3.38 9.13 -12.16
N ASN A 72 -3.57 10.22 -12.87
CA ASN A 72 -4.87 10.87 -13.09
C ASN A 72 -5.75 10.14 -14.13
N GLY A 73 -5.75 8.84 -14.19
CA GLY A 73 -6.51 8.05 -15.15
C GLY A 73 -6.02 8.12 -16.61
N ARG A 74 -5.49 9.26 -17.00
CA ARG A 74 -5.11 9.55 -18.40
C ARG A 74 -4.04 8.63 -18.98
N ASP A 75 -3.18 8.10 -18.13
CA ASP A 75 -2.02 7.33 -18.55
C ASP A 75 -2.13 5.84 -18.19
N LEU A 76 -3.27 5.39 -17.65
CA LEU A 76 -3.43 4.00 -17.22
C LEU A 76 -3.36 3.03 -18.42
N GLU A 77 -3.91 3.41 -19.56
CA GLU A 77 -3.84 2.61 -20.79
C GLU A 77 -2.40 2.41 -21.28
N GLN A 78 -1.50 3.33 -20.97
CA GLN A 78 -0.09 3.28 -21.35
C GLN A 78 0.77 2.53 -20.32
N VAL A 79 0.22 2.19 -19.17
CA VAL A 79 0.94 1.48 -18.12
C VAL A 79 0.73 -0.03 -18.28
N PRO A 80 1.79 -0.82 -18.44
CA PRO A 80 1.65 -2.26 -18.47
C PRO A 80 1.09 -2.77 -17.13
N TYR A 81 0.39 -3.91 -17.17
CA TYR A 81 0.00 -4.58 -15.94
C TYR A 81 1.23 -5.02 -15.15
N PHE A 82 1.19 -4.79 -13.86
CA PHE A 82 2.24 -5.23 -12.96
C PHE A 82 2.07 -6.71 -12.60
N PRO A 83 3.15 -7.47 -12.46
CA PRO A 83 3.09 -8.82 -11.94
C PRO A 83 2.45 -8.85 -10.55
N PHE A 84 1.78 -9.95 -10.24
CA PHE A 84 1.19 -10.17 -8.91
C PHE A 84 2.26 -10.07 -7.82
N MET A 85 1.98 -9.32 -6.76
CA MET A 85 2.91 -9.07 -5.66
C MET A 85 4.19 -8.33 -6.05
N SER A 86 4.18 -7.61 -7.16
CA SER A 86 5.30 -6.73 -7.48
C SER A 86 5.23 -5.42 -6.70
N ILE A 87 6.37 -4.79 -6.61
CA ILE A 87 6.51 -3.49 -5.97
C ILE A 87 6.47 -2.43 -7.08
N HIS A 88 5.50 -1.55 -6.99
CA HIS A 88 5.45 -0.35 -7.80
C HIS A 88 5.85 0.85 -6.97
N ALA A 89 6.90 1.48 -7.40
CA ALA A 89 7.50 2.60 -6.74
C ALA A 89 7.24 3.90 -7.51
N HIS A 90 6.76 4.94 -6.84
CA HIS A 90 6.41 6.24 -7.42
C HIS A 90 6.66 7.39 -6.44
N ASN A 91 6.50 8.65 -6.90
CA ASN A 91 6.83 9.84 -6.10
C ASN A 91 6.04 9.97 -4.78
N SER A 92 4.87 9.35 -4.69
CA SER A 92 4.03 9.41 -3.48
C SER A 92 4.20 8.20 -2.57
N GLY A 93 4.91 7.15 -3.00
CA GLY A 93 5.10 6.00 -2.16
C GLY A 93 5.46 4.69 -2.86
N PHE A 94 5.01 3.64 -2.23
CA PHE A 94 5.38 2.26 -2.48
C PHE A 94 4.13 1.38 -2.42
N ASP A 95 3.76 0.85 -3.56
CA ASP A 95 2.59 -0.03 -3.74
C ASP A 95 2.99 -1.50 -3.85
N ILE A 96 2.22 -2.36 -3.24
CA ILE A 96 2.18 -3.80 -3.55
C ILE A 96 1.03 -4.02 -4.52
N THR A 97 1.30 -4.55 -5.71
CA THR A 97 0.32 -4.69 -6.79
C THR A 97 -0.36 -6.05 -6.80
N PHE A 98 -1.66 -6.08 -7.09
CA PHE A 98 -2.45 -7.32 -7.22
C PHE A 98 -3.54 -7.20 -8.29
N GLU A 99 -3.13 -6.75 -9.46
CA GLU A 99 -3.96 -6.52 -10.64
C GLU A 99 -4.48 -7.80 -11.27
N LYS A 100 -5.53 -7.66 -12.06
CA LYS A 100 -6.04 -8.69 -12.96
C LYS A 100 -6.18 -8.11 -14.36
N VAL A 101 -5.42 -8.66 -15.28
CA VAL A 101 -5.34 -8.20 -16.68
C VAL A 101 -6.74 -8.09 -17.29
N GLU A 102 -7.01 -6.98 -17.97
CA GLU A 102 -8.28 -6.65 -18.64
C GLU A 102 -9.52 -6.59 -17.73
N GLU A 103 -9.32 -6.67 -16.42
CA GLU A 103 -10.38 -6.59 -15.43
C GLU A 103 -10.26 -5.35 -14.55
N TYR A 104 -9.12 -5.21 -13.87
CA TYR A 104 -8.89 -4.10 -12.96
C TYR A 104 -7.42 -3.88 -12.60
N ARG A 105 -7.13 -2.65 -12.19
CA ARG A 105 -5.88 -2.25 -11.52
C ARG A 105 -6.13 -2.22 -10.02
N ALA A 106 -5.25 -2.81 -9.23
CA ALA A 106 -5.36 -2.78 -7.77
C ALA A 106 -4.01 -2.79 -7.09
N SER A 107 -3.91 -2.01 -6.01
CA SER A 107 -2.69 -1.92 -5.21
C SER A 107 -2.95 -1.60 -3.75
N ALA A 108 -1.94 -1.89 -2.93
CA ALA A 108 -1.86 -1.56 -1.52
C ALA A 108 -0.67 -0.63 -1.28
N LEU A 109 -0.95 0.67 -1.09
CA LEU A 109 0.05 1.69 -0.77
C LEU A 109 0.42 1.62 0.71
N ILE A 110 1.69 1.44 1.02
CA ILE A 110 2.21 1.47 2.39
C ILE A 110 2.40 2.93 2.80
N ARG A 111 1.58 3.42 3.74
CA ARG A 111 1.61 4.81 4.22
C ARG A 111 2.49 5.03 5.44
N SER A 112 2.46 4.09 6.38
CA SER A 112 3.32 4.14 7.55
C SER A 112 3.79 2.75 7.94
N TYR A 113 4.96 2.68 8.53
CA TYR A 113 5.62 1.41 8.83
C TYR A 113 6.68 1.56 9.93
N GLU A 114 6.96 0.45 10.60
CA GLU A 114 8.09 0.28 11.50
C GLU A 114 9.22 -0.43 10.76
N VAL A 115 10.44 -0.05 11.01
CA VAL A 115 11.63 -0.79 10.54
C VAL A 115 12.40 -1.25 11.76
N ILE A 116 12.54 -2.56 11.92
CA ILE A 116 13.27 -3.18 13.01
C ILE A 116 14.52 -3.86 12.45
N THR A 117 15.65 -3.53 13.01
CA THR A 117 16.94 -4.13 12.66
C THR A 117 17.11 -5.50 13.32
N LYS A 118 18.10 -6.26 12.87
CA LYS A 118 18.41 -7.59 13.41
C LYS A 118 18.69 -7.60 14.91
N ASP A 119 19.21 -6.52 15.47
CA ASP A 119 19.47 -6.36 16.90
C ASP A 119 18.30 -5.79 17.70
N GLY A 120 17.13 -5.65 17.07
CA GLY A 120 15.90 -5.18 17.70
C GLY A 120 15.74 -3.67 17.82
N SER A 121 16.65 -2.89 17.27
CA SER A 121 16.54 -1.43 17.23
C SER A 121 15.58 -0.97 16.14
N PHE A 122 15.01 0.22 16.29
CA PHE A 122 14.15 0.85 15.29
C PHE A 122 14.93 1.78 14.38
N LEU A 123 14.53 1.86 13.11
CA LEU A 123 15.04 2.87 12.18
C LEU A 123 13.98 3.92 11.90
N LYS A 124 14.35 5.17 12.12
CA LYS A 124 13.56 6.37 11.84
C LYS A 124 14.21 7.17 10.74
N TRP A 125 13.40 7.60 9.76
CA TRP A 125 13.85 8.52 8.73
C TRP A 125 13.89 9.93 9.27
N GLU A 126 15.06 10.53 9.33
CA GLU A 126 15.29 11.83 9.94
C GLU A 126 16.27 12.68 9.14
N LYS A 127 16.19 13.98 9.35
CA LYS A 127 17.16 14.93 8.84
C LYS A 127 18.35 15.02 9.79
N VAL A 128 19.53 14.67 9.30
CA VAL A 128 20.80 14.77 10.03
C VAL A 128 21.73 15.73 9.27
N GLY A 129 21.87 16.93 9.79
CA GLY A 129 22.52 18.03 9.05
C GLY A 129 21.74 18.36 7.78
N ASP A 130 22.40 18.34 6.63
CA ASP A 130 21.77 18.62 5.32
C ASP A 130 21.23 17.37 4.60
N LYS A 131 21.37 16.19 5.19
CA LYS A 131 20.95 14.91 4.60
C LYS A 131 19.80 14.29 5.36
N SER A 132 18.93 13.61 4.64
CA SER A 132 17.92 12.73 5.25
C SER A 132 18.37 11.28 5.14
N MET A 133 18.25 10.52 6.23
CA MET A 133 18.69 9.14 6.31
C MET A 133 17.95 8.38 7.42
N PHE A 134 18.04 7.04 7.39
CA PHE A 134 17.59 6.24 8.52
C PHE A 134 18.57 6.34 9.67
N VAL A 135 18.05 6.71 10.84
CA VAL A 135 18.79 6.79 12.12
C VAL A 135 18.28 5.69 13.04
N LYS A 136 19.23 5.08 13.76
CA LYS A 136 18.94 3.97 14.69
C LYS A 136 18.50 4.50 16.05
N HIS A 137 17.40 3.97 16.55
CA HIS A 137 16.82 4.29 17.86
C HIS A 137 16.61 3.03 18.69
N ASN A 138 16.86 3.12 20.00
CA ASN A 138 16.62 2.04 20.95
C ASN A 138 15.19 2.07 21.55
N LYS A 139 14.43 3.12 21.23
CA LYS A 139 13.02 3.26 21.59
C LYS A 139 12.15 3.04 20.36
N TYR A 140 10.89 2.70 20.63
CA TYR A 140 9.87 2.52 19.59
C TYR A 140 9.77 3.76 18.68
N GLU A 141 9.89 3.54 17.38
CA GLU A 141 9.76 4.55 16.34
C GLU A 141 9.04 3.96 15.10
N TYR A 142 8.35 4.83 14.36
CA TYR A 142 7.74 4.46 13.10
C TYR A 142 7.87 5.59 12.06
N ASN A 143 7.70 5.25 10.81
CA ASN A 143 7.86 6.13 9.67
C ASN A 143 6.50 6.41 9.01
N THR A 144 6.24 7.67 8.62
CA THR A 144 5.01 8.11 7.97
C THR A 144 5.21 8.51 6.50
N GLN A 145 6.45 8.43 6.00
CA GLN A 145 6.80 8.77 4.63
C GLN A 145 7.08 7.50 3.85
N SER A 146 6.13 7.07 3.03
CA SER A 146 6.23 5.86 2.21
C SER A 146 7.47 5.88 1.29
N THR A 147 7.78 7.04 0.72
CA THR A 147 8.92 7.21 -0.19
C THR A 147 10.27 6.89 0.44
N CYS A 148 10.42 7.06 1.76
CA CYS A 148 11.68 6.77 2.45
C CYS A 148 12.01 5.28 2.48
N LEU A 149 11.00 4.41 2.29
CA LEU A 149 11.23 2.97 2.19
C LEU A 149 12.17 2.61 1.04
N TYR A 150 12.23 3.44 0.00
CA TYR A 150 13.23 3.30 -1.07
C TYR A 150 14.67 3.29 -0.59
N ALA A 151 15.00 4.06 0.43
CA ALA A 151 16.36 4.11 0.94
C ALA A 151 16.81 2.76 1.53
N LEU A 152 15.87 1.97 2.07
CA LEU A 152 16.14 0.59 2.49
C LEU A 152 16.25 -0.36 1.30
N LEU A 153 15.52 -0.07 0.23
CA LEU A 153 15.45 -0.90 -0.99
C LEU A 153 16.48 -0.47 -2.02
N ASN A 154 17.18 0.63 -1.79
CA ASN A 154 18.16 1.19 -2.73
C ASN A 154 19.33 0.21 -2.89
N GLY A 155 19.56 -0.24 -4.13
CA GLY A 155 20.51 -1.31 -4.44
C GLY A 155 19.88 -2.65 -4.80
N PHE A 156 18.55 -2.81 -4.60
CA PHE A 156 17.81 -4.01 -5.02
C PHE A 156 17.38 -3.98 -6.48
N ALA A 157 17.37 -2.84 -7.13
CA ALA A 157 17.02 -2.72 -8.54
C ALA A 157 17.91 -3.59 -9.46
N PHE A 158 19.07 -4.03 -8.96
CA PHE A 158 20.04 -4.86 -9.68
C PHE A 158 20.42 -6.15 -8.92
N GLY A 159 19.77 -6.46 -7.81
CA GLY A 159 20.10 -7.61 -6.96
C GLY A 159 19.18 -8.81 -7.16
N ASN A 160 19.52 -9.94 -6.54
CA ASN A 160 18.74 -11.16 -6.58
C ASN A 160 17.34 -10.98 -5.98
N ASN A 161 16.34 -11.58 -6.62
CA ASN A 161 14.92 -11.54 -6.24
C ASN A 161 14.58 -12.06 -4.82
N ASN A 162 15.55 -12.57 -4.09
CA ASN A 162 15.35 -13.13 -2.74
C ASN A 162 15.57 -12.11 -1.61
N ASP A 163 15.94 -10.88 -1.94
CA ASP A 163 16.28 -9.87 -0.93
C ASP A 163 15.05 -9.24 -0.26
N ILE A 164 13.86 -9.38 -0.88
CA ILE A 164 12.60 -8.86 -0.35
C ILE A 164 11.56 -9.97 -0.40
N SER A 165 10.94 -10.27 0.72
CA SER A 165 9.88 -11.27 0.82
C SER A 165 8.90 -10.93 1.92
N TRP A 166 7.69 -11.46 1.81
CA TRP A 166 6.74 -11.45 2.92
C TRP A 166 7.00 -12.65 3.82
N VAL A 167 7.04 -12.41 5.13
CA VAL A 167 7.13 -13.44 6.15
C VAL A 167 5.88 -13.40 7.02
N ASP A 168 5.18 -14.52 7.10
CA ASP A 168 4.02 -14.65 7.99
C ASP A 168 4.52 -14.76 9.44
N GLU A 169 4.14 -13.78 10.25
CA GLU A 169 4.39 -13.68 11.69
C GLU A 169 3.14 -13.06 12.32
N PRO A 170 2.05 -13.83 12.47
CA PRO A 170 0.79 -13.30 12.96
C PRO A 170 0.93 -12.73 14.36
N ARG A 171 0.40 -11.53 14.56
CA ARG A 171 0.25 -10.86 15.85
C ARG A 171 -1.22 -10.86 16.24
N GLU A 172 -1.50 -10.58 17.50
CA GLU A 172 -2.88 -10.39 17.95
C GLU A 172 -3.56 -9.30 17.10
N SER A 173 -4.57 -9.71 16.34
CA SER A 173 -5.29 -8.84 15.44
C SER A 173 -6.39 -8.11 16.19
N LYS A 174 -6.47 -6.79 16.01
CA LYS A 174 -7.59 -5.97 16.45
C LYS A 174 -8.52 -5.71 15.26
N VAL A 175 -9.76 -5.37 15.56
CA VAL A 175 -10.71 -4.91 14.55
C VAL A 175 -10.17 -3.63 13.92
N VAL A 176 -10.03 -3.63 12.60
CA VAL A 176 -9.52 -2.49 11.84
C VAL A 176 -10.67 -1.91 11.04
N LEU A 177 -11.02 -0.66 11.35
CA LEU A 177 -12.05 0.06 10.61
C LEU A 177 -11.41 0.90 9.50
N GLY A 178 -11.97 0.82 8.31
CA GLY A 178 -11.57 1.65 7.20
C GLY A 178 -11.89 3.12 7.45
N LYS A 179 -11.02 4.00 6.96
CA LYS A 179 -11.19 5.47 6.99
C LYS A 179 -11.01 6.01 5.57
N PRO A 180 -11.55 7.19 5.26
CA PRO A 180 -11.28 7.86 3.99
C PRO A 180 -9.78 8.08 3.78
N ARG A 181 -9.33 7.83 2.55
CA ARG A 181 -7.94 8.08 2.17
C ARG A 181 -7.62 9.59 2.23
N LYS A 182 -6.42 9.93 2.65
CA LYS A 182 -5.98 11.32 2.72
C LYS A 182 -5.60 11.84 1.34
N ASN A 183 -6.00 13.10 1.05
CA ASN A 183 -5.64 13.80 -0.20
C ASN A 183 -6.13 13.09 -1.48
N VAL A 184 -7.19 12.32 -1.39
CA VAL A 184 -7.89 11.74 -2.53
C VAL A 184 -9.21 12.46 -2.72
N PHE A 185 -9.38 13.06 -3.90
CA PHE A 185 -10.56 13.82 -4.27
C PHE A 185 -11.11 13.21 -5.58
N HIS A 186 -12.42 13.16 -5.70
CA HIS A 186 -13.10 12.81 -6.94
C HIS A 186 -13.88 14.01 -7.44
N SER A 187 -13.93 14.20 -8.75
CA SER A 187 -14.92 15.05 -9.37
C SER A 187 -16.29 14.35 -9.39
N GLU A 188 -17.35 15.07 -9.72
CA GLU A 188 -18.70 14.49 -9.85
C GLU A 188 -18.80 13.46 -10.98
N SER A 189 -17.92 13.55 -11.99
CA SER A 189 -17.69 12.50 -12.98
C SER A 189 -16.57 11.59 -12.48
N ASP A 190 -16.80 10.31 -12.35
CA ASP A 190 -15.81 9.31 -11.87
C ASP A 190 -14.50 9.28 -12.67
N TRP A 191 -14.40 10.03 -13.75
CA TRP A 191 -13.29 10.05 -14.69
C TRP A 191 -12.37 11.28 -14.60
N GLU A 192 -12.80 12.34 -13.89
CA GLU A 192 -12.01 13.56 -13.77
C GLU A 192 -11.50 13.72 -12.33
N TYR A 193 -10.20 13.64 -12.18
CA TYR A 193 -9.52 13.95 -10.94
C TYR A 193 -9.20 15.44 -10.90
N GLU A 194 -9.94 16.19 -10.11
CA GLU A 194 -9.61 17.57 -9.77
C GLU A 194 -9.06 17.66 -8.35
N PRO A 195 -7.72 17.75 -8.18
CA PRO A 195 -7.08 17.71 -6.87
C PRO A 195 -7.42 18.92 -5.98
N ILE A 196 -7.94 20.00 -6.56
CA ILE A 196 -8.13 21.30 -5.87
C ILE A 196 -9.60 21.60 -5.61
N MET A 197 -10.54 21.07 -6.38
CA MET A 197 -11.96 21.45 -6.36
C MET A 197 -12.93 20.26 -6.19
N GLY A 198 -12.43 19.01 -6.21
CA GLY A 198 -13.26 17.82 -6.10
C GLY A 198 -13.75 17.55 -4.68
N LYS A 199 -14.87 16.82 -4.57
CA LYS A 199 -15.33 16.29 -3.27
C LYS A 199 -14.30 15.31 -2.73
N LYS A 200 -14.07 15.38 -1.42
CA LYS A 200 -13.21 14.40 -0.73
C LYS A 200 -13.73 12.98 -0.97
N CYS A 201 -12.84 12.07 -1.34
CA CYS A 201 -13.19 10.66 -1.50
C CYS A 201 -13.67 10.09 -0.16
N GLU A 202 -14.89 9.57 -0.13
CA GLU A 202 -15.51 8.98 1.06
C GLU A 202 -15.24 7.46 1.17
N ARG A 203 -14.53 6.87 0.20
CA ARG A 203 -14.18 5.45 0.24
C ARG A 203 -13.25 5.16 1.41
N ASN A 204 -13.71 4.29 2.32
CA ASN A 204 -12.99 3.94 3.55
C ASN A 204 -11.89 2.90 3.31
N TRP A 205 -10.99 3.18 2.37
CA TRP A 205 -9.93 2.27 1.91
C TRP A 205 -8.56 2.55 2.53
N SER A 206 -8.51 3.33 3.62
CA SER A 206 -7.31 3.55 4.44
C SER A 206 -7.47 2.83 5.77
N PHE A 207 -6.56 1.93 6.09
CA PHE A 207 -6.60 1.09 7.29
C PHE A 207 -5.32 1.26 8.09
N SER A 208 -5.46 1.43 9.40
CA SER A 208 -4.31 1.62 10.29
C SER A 208 -4.43 0.70 11.50
N ARG A 209 -3.28 0.29 12.05
CA ARG A 209 -3.25 -0.21 13.41
C ARG A 209 -3.74 0.89 14.33
N ASP A 210 -4.51 0.52 15.36
CA ASP A 210 -4.83 1.46 16.42
C ASP A 210 -3.53 2.01 17.00
N GLU A 211 -3.41 3.33 16.98
CA GLU A 211 -2.36 4.00 17.73
C GLU A 211 -2.62 3.69 19.19
N HIS A 212 -1.61 3.18 19.86
CA HIS A 212 -1.66 3.05 21.31
C HIS A 212 -1.94 4.42 21.91
N VAL A 213 -3.09 4.53 22.54
CA VAL A 213 -3.41 5.58 23.49
C VAL A 213 -2.44 5.48 24.67
#